data_fe03e0d1f7b1cbb9b7470d802d369d43
#
_entry.id   fe03e0d1f7b1cbb9b7470d802d369d43
#
_cell.length_a   1.000
_cell.length_b   1.000
_cell.length_c   1.000
_cell.angle_alpha   90.00
_cell.angle_beta   90.00
_cell.angle_gamma   90.00
#
_symmetry.space_group_name_H-M   'P 1'
#
loop_
_entity.id
_entity.type
_entity.pdbx_description
1 polymer ?
#
loop_
_entity_poly.entity_id
_entity_poly.type
_entity_poly.pdbx_seq_one_letter_code
_entity_poly.pdbx_strand_id
1 'polypeptide(L)'
;KPDVLLMDEPTSALDPIATKHIEELLLELQKEVTILIVTHNMGQAMRISSKSMFMYLGELVEYDDTQKMFSDPKDERTKAYLTGKMG
;
A
#
# COMPACT_ATOMS: atom_id res chain seq x y z
N LYS A 1 -20.17 13.31 4.25
CA LYS A 1 -19.03 12.61 4.85
C LYS A 1 -18.65 11.40 4.00
N PRO A 2 -17.45 11.37 3.44
CA PRO A 2 -17.06 10.23 2.59
C PRO A 2 -16.83 8.99 3.44
N ASP A 3 -17.25 7.84 2.91
CA ASP A 3 -17.00 6.57 3.54
C ASP A 3 -15.65 5.99 3.13
N VAL A 4 -15.14 6.40 1.97
CA VAL A 4 -13.87 5.93 1.43
C VAL A 4 -13.07 7.12 0.92
N LEU A 5 -11.81 7.19 1.32
CA LEU A 5 -10.88 8.21 0.84
C LEU A 5 -9.86 7.52 -0.07
N LEU A 6 -9.74 8.01 -1.30
CA LEU A 6 -8.77 7.48 -2.27
C LEU A 6 -7.58 8.43 -2.38
N MET A 7 -6.37 7.88 -2.19
CA MET A 7 -5.14 8.64 -2.31
C MET A 7 -4.19 7.93 -3.27
N ASP A 8 -3.60 8.69 -4.19
CA ASP A 8 -2.68 8.16 -5.20
C ASP A 8 -1.30 8.74 -4.97
N GLU A 9 -0.35 7.88 -4.58
CA GLU A 9 1.04 8.28 -4.30
C GLU A 9 1.10 9.49 -3.39
N PRO A 10 0.47 9.47 -2.20
CA PRO A 10 0.27 10.67 -1.39
C PRO A 10 1.56 11.32 -0.89
N THR A 11 2.66 10.58 -0.84
CA THR A 11 3.92 11.10 -0.30
C THR A 11 5.05 11.13 -1.32
N SER A 12 4.75 10.93 -2.61
CA SER A 12 5.79 10.78 -3.62
C SER A 12 6.68 12.01 -3.79
N ALA A 13 6.16 13.20 -3.49
CA ALA A 13 6.92 14.44 -3.65
C ALA A 13 7.46 14.98 -2.31
N LEU A 14 7.36 14.20 -1.24
CA LEU A 14 7.72 14.65 0.10
C LEU A 14 9.04 14.06 0.57
N ASP A 15 9.74 14.81 1.44
CA ASP A 15 10.93 14.28 2.08
C ASP A 15 10.54 13.27 3.19
N PRO A 16 11.52 12.53 3.75
CA PRO A 16 11.22 11.50 4.75
C PRO A 16 10.48 12.00 6.00
N ILE A 17 10.77 13.22 6.43
CA ILE A 17 10.11 13.76 7.63
C ILE A 17 8.66 14.08 7.36
N ALA A 18 8.39 14.75 6.24
CA ALA A 18 7.01 15.06 5.84
C ALA A 18 6.23 13.79 5.54
N THR A 19 6.87 12.80 4.92
CA THR A 19 6.26 11.51 4.64
C THR A 19 5.80 10.84 5.94
N LYS A 20 6.66 10.86 6.98
CA LYS A 20 6.31 10.27 8.25
C LYS A 20 5.09 10.95 8.88
N HIS A 21 5.03 12.28 8.81
CA HIS A 21 3.89 13.02 9.33
C HIS A 21 2.59 12.65 8.63
N ILE A 22 2.64 12.52 7.30
CA ILE A 22 1.46 12.14 6.52
C ILE A 22 1.04 10.70 6.87
N GLU A 23 2.00 9.79 7.01
CA GLU A 23 1.68 8.41 7.38
C GLU A 23 1.02 8.33 8.74
N GLU A 24 1.51 9.11 9.71
CA GLU A 24 0.91 9.16 11.04
C GLU A 24 -0.52 9.71 10.99
N LEU A 25 -0.73 10.74 10.17
CA LEU A 25 -2.05 11.32 9.99
C LEU A 25 -3.02 10.31 9.37
N LEU A 26 -2.56 9.55 8.39
CA LEU A 26 -3.38 8.52 7.74
C LEU A 26 -3.74 7.40 8.71
N LEU A 27 -2.82 7.01 9.58
CA LEU A 27 -3.09 5.99 10.60
C LEU A 27 -4.16 6.45 11.58
N GLU A 28 -4.18 7.74 11.89
CA GLU A 28 -5.25 8.29 12.75
C GLU A 28 -6.57 8.35 12.00
N LEU A 29 -6.52 8.81 10.75
CA LEU A 29 -7.73 9.02 9.96
C LEU A 29 -8.44 7.70 9.63
N GLN A 30 -7.71 6.60 9.51
CA GLN A 30 -8.31 5.31 9.20
C GLN A 30 -9.29 4.83 10.27
N LYS A 31 -9.22 5.38 11.46
CA LYS A 31 -10.16 5.04 12.52
C LYS A 31 -11.56 5.55 12.25
N GLU A 32 -11.68 6.52 11.35
CA GLU A 32 -12.97 7.14 11.03
C GLU A 32 -13.44 6.88 9.61
N VAL A 33 -12.52 6.67 8.68
CA VAL A 33 -12.87 6.42 7.28
C VAL A 33 -12.01 5.29 6.73
N THR A 34 -12.53 4.60 5.71
CA THR A 34 -11.75 3.63 4.97
C THR A 34 -10.83 4.37 4.01
N ILE A 35 -9.55 4.01 4.00
CA ILE A 35 -8.58 4.67 3.13
C ILE A 35 -8.03 3.67 2.14
N LEU A 36 -8.06 4.02 0.86
CA LEU A 36 -7.46 3.23 -0.21
C LEU A 36 -6.29 4.04 -0.77
N ILE A 37 -5.08 3.47 -0.69
CA ILE A 37 -3.88 4.13 -1.15
C ILE A 37 -3.28 3.37 -2.32
N VAL A 38 -2.97 4.08 -3.41
CA VAL A 38 -2.24 3.53 -4.54
C VAL A 38 -0.80 3.98 -4.40
N THR A 39 0.13 3.04 -4.30
CA THR A 39 1.54 3.39 -4.11
C THR A 39 2.46 2.33 -4.70
N HIS A 40 3.64 2.78 -5.16
CA HIS A 40 4.74 1.89 -5.55
C HIS A 40 5.77 1.77 -4.42
N ASN A 41 5.54 2.47 -3.31
CA ASN A 41 6.44 2.42 -2.16
C ASN A 41 6.05 1.26 -1.27
N MET A 42 6.76 0.15 -1.40
CA MET A 42 6.46 -1.06 -0.65
C MET A 42 6.67 -0.90 0.85
N GLY A 43 7.67 -0.12 1.24
CA GLY A 43 7.89 0.18 2.64
C GLY A 43 6.70 0.89 3.27
N GLN A 44 6.14 1.85 2.53
CA GLN A 44 4.95 2.57 2.99
C GLN A 44 3.75 1.62 3.12
N ALA A 45 3.55 0.77 2.11
CA ALA A 45 2.46 -0.20 2.15
C ALA A 45 2.58 -1.09 3.39
N MET A 46 3.78 -1.54 3.70
CA MET A 46 4.00 -2.38 4.88
C MET A 46 3.73 -1.65 6.18
N ARG A 47 4.12 -0.37 6.25
CA ARG A 47 4.00 0.39 7.49
C ARG A 47 2.57 0.79 7.84
N ILE A 48 1.78 1.12 6.85
CA ILE A 48 0.50 1.78 7.12
C ILE A 48 -0.75 1.03 6.65
N SER A 49 -0.62 -0.07 5.91
CA SER A 49 -1.80 -0.77 5.42
C SER A 49 -2.02 -2.09 6.15
N SER A 50 -3.29 -2.40 6.42
CA SER A 50 -3.68 -3.67 7.01
C SER A 50 -3.94 -4.72 5.94
N LYS A 51 -4.45 -4.30 4.78
CA LYS A 51 -4.71 -5.15 3.62
C LYS A 51 -4.01 -4.57 2.42
N SER A 52 -3.54 -5.43 1.54
CA SER A 52 -2.86 -5.01 0.32
C SER A 52 -3.40 -5.74 -0.89
N MET A 53 -3.44 -5.02 -2.01
CA MET A 53 -3.80 -5.58 -3.30
C MET A 53 -2.64 -5.38 -4.25
N PHE A 54 -2.24 -6.44 -4.92
CA PHE A 54 -1.25 -6.33 -5.99
C PHE A 54 -1.96 -6.37 -7.32
N MET A 55 -1.76 -5.32 -8.11
CA MET A 55 -2.35 -5.22 -9.43
C MET A 55 -1.25 -5.15 -10.48
N TYR A 56 -1.46 -5.82 -11.61
CA TYR A 56 -0.49 -5.83 -12.67
C TYR A 56 -1.23 -5.81 -14.01
N LEU A 57 -0.88 -4.84 -14.85
CA LEU A 57 -1.49 -4.67 -16.17
C LEU A 57 -3.03 -4.67 -16.11
N GLY A 58 -3.57 -3.97 -15.12
CA GLY A 58 -5.01 -3.83 -14.96
C GLY A 58 -5.72 -5.02 -14.35
N GLU A 59 -4.98 -6.03 -13.92
CA GLU A 59 -5.54 -7.24 -13.33
C GLU A 59 -5.23 -7.31 -11.84
N LEU A 60 -6.23 -7.68 -11.04
CA LEU A 60 -6.00 -7.97 -9.64
C LEU A 60 -5.34 -9.33 -9.51
N VAL A 61 -4.08 -9.32 -9.09
CA VAL A 61 -3.27 -10.54 -9.00
C VAL A 61 -3.42 -11.21 -7.64
N GLU A 62 -3.36 -10.42 -6.58
CA GLU A 62 -3.44 -10.97 -5.23
C GLU A 62 -4.01 -9.93 -4.26
N TYR A 63 -4.78 -10.39 -3.28
CA TYR A 63 -5.32 -9.55 -2.22
C TYR A 63 -5.28 -10.34 -0.92
N ASP A 64 -4.64 -9.78 0.10
CA ASP A 64 -4.49 -10.46 1.38
C ASP A 64 -4.10 -9.45 2.45
N ASP A 65 -4.00 -9.92 3.69
CA ASP A 65 -3.40 -9.14 4.76
C ASP A 65 -1.99 -8.72 4.32
N THR A 66 -1.63 -7.48 4.62
CA THR A 66 -0.34 -6.94 4.20
C THR A 66 0.82 -7.80 4.69
N GLN A 67 0.80 -8.21 5.95
CA GLN A 67 1.85 -9.04 6.51
C GLN A 67 2.00 -10.37 5.76
N LYS A 68 0.88 -10.99 5.44
CA LYS A 68 0.90 -12.28 4.72
C LYS A 68 1.39 -12.11 3.30
N MET A 69 0.91 -11.08 2.60
CA MET A 69 1.31 -10.85 1.22
C MET A 69 2.82 -10.61 1.10
N PHE A 70 3.39 -9.83 2.01
CA PHE A 70 4.80 -9.47 1.94
C PHE A 70 5.72 -10.57 2.45
N SER A 71 5.25 -11.41 3.39
CA SER A 71 6.07 -12.50 3.92
C SER A 71 5.94 -13.80 3.13
N ASP A 72 4.77 -14.05 2.55
CA ASP A 72 4.49 -15.30 1.84
C ASP A 72 3.49 -15.08 0.71
N PRO A 73 3.90 -14.39 -0.36
CA PRO A 73 3.01 -14.15 -1.49
C PRO A 73 2.62 -15.46 -2.16
N LYS A 74 1.34 -15.56 -2.53
CA LYS A 74 0.81 -16.80 -3.10
C LYS A 74 0.93 -16.85 -4.62
N ASP A 75 0.95 -15.69 -5.27
CA ASP A 75 1.09 -15.61 -6.71
C ASP A 75 2.54 -15.32 -7.07
N GLU A 76 3.06 -16.04 -8.08
CA GLU A 76 4.44 -15.87 -8.52
C GLU A 76 4.72 -14.45 -9.00
N ARG A 77 3.74 -13.78 -9.57
CA ARG A 77 3.91 -12.41 -10.04
C ARG A 77 4.10 -11.45 -8.86
N THR A 78 3.36 -11.67 -7.78
CA THR A 78 3.53 -10.87 -6.55
C THR A 78 4.92 -11.08 -5.98
N LYS A 79 5.34 -12.33 -5.93
CA LYS A 79 6.66 -12.69 -5.41
C LYS A 79 7.77 -12.04 -6.25
N ALA A 80 7.64 -12.09 -7.56
CA ALA A 80 8.63 -11.48 -8.46
C ALA A 80 8.71 -9.97 -8.27
N TYR A 81 7.56 -9.32 -8.10
CA TYR A 81 7.52 -7.88 -7.88
C TYR A 81 8.18 -7.50 -6.55
N LEU A 82 7.84 -8.21 -5.48
CA LEU A 82 8.37 -7.90 -4.16
C LEU A 82 9.86 -8.18 -4.03
N THR A 83 10.37 -9.12 -4.80
CA THR A 83 11.81 -9.43 -4.79
C THR A 83 12.59 -8.61 -5.82
N GLY A 84 11.93 -7.72 -6.55
CA GLY A 84 12.59 -6.85 -7.52
C GLY A 84 12.91 -7.51 -8.84
N LYS A 85 12.37 -8.70 -9.11
CA LYS A 85 12.62 -9.40 -10.37
C LYS A 85 11.70 -8.96 -11.49
N MET A 86 10.60 -8.32 -11.14
CA MET A 86 9.66 -7.81 -12.11
C MET A 86 9.91 -6.32 -12.26
N GLY A 87 10.50 -5.92 -13.31
CA GLY A 87 10.94 -4.60 -13.67
C GLY A 87 10.24 -3.34 -13.18
#